data_6d4ffb844703db0c11457c516d0dab7e
#
_entry.id   6d4ffb844703db0c11457c516d0dab7e
#
_cell.length_a   1.000
_cell.length_b   1.000
_cell.length_c   1.000
_cell.angle_alpha   90.00
_cell.angle_beta   90.00
_cell.angle_gamma   90.00
#
_symmetry.space_group_name_H-M   'P 1'
#
loop_
_entity.id
_entity.type
_entity.pdbx_description
1 polymer ?
#
loop_
_entity_poly.entity_id
_entity_poly.type
_entity_poly.pdbx_seq_one_letter_code
_entity_poly.pdbx_strand_id
1 'polypeptide(L)'
;MKETAKESEAQLGLQEEEAKKAEQEEAKQEEKRWRHTYSERPGLVEALSANTMPELTLLRQNMGLSGVSSLKKQELVPVLAEALLLRAPALFQLLDLVQYQWLKKTIAAGGLHVVGEEEEPLWRELETVGWVFRGTFPAGKTVFLPQELAELFERFDQEGLGQVAARNEQWTRLTTGLLHYY
;
A
#
# COMPACT_ATOMS: atom_id res chain seq x y z
N MET A 1 11.15 28.68 42.03
CA MET A 1 12.08 28.17 41.01
C MET A 1 12.28 26.65 41.02
N LYS A 2 12.13 25.94 42.12
CA LYS A 2 12.24 24.46 42.20
C LYS A 2 10.96 23.70 41.80
N GLU A 3 9.79 24.33 41.89
CA GLU A 3 8.49 23.71 41.53
C GLU A 3 8.28 23.60 40.04
N THR A 4 8.65 24.60 39.29
CA THR A 4 8.51 24.62 37.81
C THR A 4 9.39 23.58 37.09
N ALA A 5 10.54 23.23 37.66
CA ALA A 5 11.41 22.19 37.10
C ALA A 5 10.85 20.78 37.33
N LYS A 6 10.20 20.53 38.46
CA LYS A 6 9.54 19.24 38.76
C LYS A 6 8.29 19.00 37.93
N GLU A 7 7.51 20.05 37.65
CA GLU A 7 6.35 19.96 36.77
C GLU A 7 6.76 19.70 35.32
N SER A 8 7.87 20.29 34.87
CA SER A 8 8.42 20.08 33.53
C SER A 8 8.96 18.65 33.34
N GLU A 9 9.63 18.08 34.35
CA GLU A 9 10.12 16.70 34.33
C GLU A 9 8.95 15.68 34.37
N ALA A 10 7.89 15.98 35.14
CA ALA A 10 6.69 15.12 35.18
C ALA A 10 5.92 15.15 33.84
N GLN A 11 5.84 16.31 33.18
CA GLN A 11 5.22 16.43 31.87
C GLN A 11 6.04 15.71 30.77
N LEU A 12 7.36 15.79 30.80
CA LEU A 12 8.24 15.05 29.91
C LEU A 12 8.09 13.53 30.11
N GLY A 13 8.01 13.05 31.32
CA GLY A 13 7.79 11.65 31.63
C GLY A 13 6.44 11.13 31.12
N LEU A 14 5.37 11.94 31.23
CA LEU A 14 4.05 11.59 30.72
C LEU A 14 4.03 11.53 29.17
N GLN A 15 4.70 12.46 28.50
CA GLN A 15 4.82 12.48 27.05
C GLN A 15 5.63 11.29 26.53
N GLU A 16 6.67 10.88 27.23
CA GLU A 16 7.45 9.67 26.87
C GLU A 16 6.63 8.38 27.06
N GLU A 17 5.81 8.30 28.11
CA GLU A 17 4.91 7.16 28.31
C GLU A 17 3.82 7.09 27.25
N GLU A 18 3.22 8.21 26.89
CA GLU A 18 2.23 8.30 25.82
C GLU A 18 2.82 7.92 24.46
N ALA A 19 4.02 8.40 24.16
CA ALA A 19 4.75 8.04 22.94
C ALA A 19 5.04 6.53 22.88
N LYS A 20 5.50 5.92 23.98
CA LYS A 20 5.74 4.48 24.05
C LYS A 20 4.47 3.65 23.90
N LYS A 21 3.35 4.12 24.47
CA LYS A 21 2.05 3.46 24.29
C LYS A 21 1.56 3.54 22.86
N ALA A 22 1.74 4.70 22.22
CA ALA A 22 1.40 4.88 20.80
C ALA A 22 2.24 3.97 19.89
N GLU A 23 3.55 3.87 20.11
CA GLU A 23 4.43 2.95 19.38
C GLU A 23 4.03 1.47 19.57
N GLN A 24 3.69 1.07 20.80
CA GLN A 24 3.24 -0.29 21.07
C GLN A 24 1.90 -0.60 20.42
N GLU A 25 1.00 0.36 20.36
CA GLU A 25 -0.30 0.19 19.70
C GLU A 25 -0.14 0.11 18.18
N GLU A 26 0.72 0.94 17.59
CA GLU A 26 1.07 0.85 16.17
C GLU A 26 1.71 -0.49 15.83
N ALA A 27 2.65 -0.98 16.63
CA ALA A 27 3.28 -2.27 16.43
C ALA A 27 2.27 -3.43 16.50
N LYS A 28 1.30 -3.36 17.42
CA LYS A 28 0.20 -4.34 17.50
C LYS A 28 -0.73 -4.27 16.29
N GLN A 29 -1.03 -3.08 15.81
CA GLN A 29 -1.85 -2.85 14.61
C GLN A 29 -1.15 -3.38 13.36
N GLU A 30 0.15 -3.12 13.22
CA GLU A 30 0.99 -3.66 12.16
C GLU A 30 1.00 -5.19 12.16
N GLU A 31 1.20 -5.80 13.32
CA GLU A 31 1.19 -7.26 13.45
C GLU A 31 -0.18 -7.86 13.10
N LYS A 32 -1.27 -7.16 13.40
CA LYS A 32 -2.63 -7.57 13.01
C LYS A 32 -2.83 -7.66 11.52
N ARG A 33 -2.15 -6.84 10.73
CA ARG A 33 -2.25 -6.85 9.27
C ARG A 33 -1.69 -8.12 8.64
N TRP A 34 -0.80 -8.84 9.36
CA TRP A 34 -0.20 -10.09 8.90
C TRP A 34 -0.96 -11.35 9.33
N ARG A 35 -2.08 -11.22 10.04
CA ARG A 35 -2.83 -12.36 10.61
C ARG A 35 -3.53 -13.23 9.57
N HIS A 36 -3.84 -12.68 8.42
CA HIS A 36 -4.48 -13.46 7.37
C HIS A 36 -3.49 -14.44 6.77
N THR A 37 -3.82 -15.73 6.91
CA THR A 37 -3.01 -16.83 6.41
C THR A 37 -3.59 -17.36 5.12
N TYR A 38 -2.77 -17.47 4.10
CA TYR A 38 -3.15 -17.98 2.80
C TYR A 38 -2.24 -19.12 2.39
N SER A 39 -2.83 -20.17 1.79
CA SER A 39 -2.09 -21.24 1.12
C SER A 39 -1.79 -20.90 -0.33
N GLU A 40 -2.67 -20.12 -0.95
CA GLU A 40 -2.59 -19.68 -2.34
C GLU A 40 -2.89 -18.18 -2.42
N ARG A 41 -2.48 -17.55 -3.52
CA ARG A 41 -2.75 -16.13 -3.76
C ARG A 41 -4.25 -15.88 -3.89
N PRO A 42 -4.86 -15.05 -3.01
CA PRO A 42 -6.29 -14.75 -3.08
C PRO A 42 -6.59 -13.79 -4.23
N GLY A 43 -7.85 -13.82 -4.67
CA GLY A 43 -8.40 -12.82 -5.58
C GLY A 43 -8.66 -11.49 -4.88
N LEU A 44 -9.03 -10.47 -5.66
CA LEU A 44 -9.22 -9.10 -5.16
C LEU A 44 -10.33 -8.99 -4.11
N VAL A 45 -11.47 -9.60 -4.34
CA VAL A 45 -12.60 -9.58 -3.40
C VAL A 45 -12.23 -10.26 -2.08
N GLU A 46 -11.54 -11.39 -2.12
CA GLU A 46 -11.07 -12.10 -0.93
C GLU A 46 -10.04 -11.25 -0.16
N ALA A 47 -9.10 -10.63 -0.85
CA ALA A 47 -8.11 -9.75 -0.25
C ALA A 47 -8.76 -8.53 0.42
N LEU A 48 -9.72 -7.88 -0.23
CA LEU A 48 -10.47 -6.77 0.35
C LEU A 48 -11.32 -7.20 1.55
N SER A 49 -11.94 -8.37 1.48
CA SER A 49 -12.77 -8.92 2.58
C SER A 49 -11.95 -9.21 3.84
N ALA A 50 -10.66 -9.49 3.70
CA ALA A 50 -9.75 -9.69 4.81
C ALA A 50 -9.37 -8.38 5.53
N ASN A 51 -9.51 -7.23 4.89
CA ASN A 51 -9.24 -5.94 5.49
C ASN A 51 -10.32 -5.55 6.50
N THR A 52 -9.92 -4.76 7.51
CA THR A 52 -10.85 -4.18 8.48
C THR A 52 -11.64 -3.02 7.87
N MET A 53 -12.76 -2.65 8.49
CA MET A 53 -13.54 -1.47 8.04
C MET A 53 -12.72 -0.17 8.04
N PRO A 54 -11.89 0.14 9.04
CA PRO A 54 -11.00 1.30 8.99
C PRO A 54 -10.04 1.28 7.80
N GLU A 55 -9.46 0.13 7.46
CA GLU A 55 -8.58 -0.03 6.30
C GLU A 55 -9.32 0.18 4.98
N LEU A 56 -10.51 -0.39 4.84
CA LEU A 56 -11.37 -0.19 3.67
C LEU A 56 -11.83 1.27 3.54
N THR A 57 -12.13 1.92 4.65
CA THR A 57 -12.49 3.35 4.67
C THR A 57 -11.33 4.22 4.22
N LEU A 58 -10.12 3.93 4.68
CA LEU A 58 -8.91 4.64 4.24
C LEU A 58 -8.66 4.44 2.75
N LEU A 59 -8.78 3.21 2.26
CA LEU A 59 -8.65 2.90 0.84
C LEU A 59 -9.69 3.67 0.01
N ARG A 60 -10.94 3.68 0.44
CA ARG A 60 -12.01 4.44 -0.19
C ARG A 60 -11.68 5.95 -0.28
N GLN A 61 -11.17 6.52 0.80
CA GLN A 61 -10.76 7.91 0.86
C GLN A 61 -9.57 8.19 -0.09
N ASN A 62 -8.57 7.33 -0.09
CA ASN A 62 -7.42 7.44 -0.99
C ASN A 62 -7.82 7.35 -2.47
N MET A 63 -8.86 6.58 -2.77
CA MET A 63 -9.44 6.48 -4.12
C MET A 63 -10.37 7.65 -4.47
N GLY A 64 -10.73 8.49 -3.52
CA GLY A 64 -11.65 9.61 -3.74
C GLY A 64 -13.09 9.17 -4.06
N LEU A 65 -13.51 7.99 -3.59
CA LEU A 65 -14.88 7.50 -3.77
C LEU A 65 -15.83 8.20 -2.81
N SER A 66 -16.87 8.82 -3.36
CA SER A 66 -17.94 9.48 -2.62
C SER A 66 -19.26 8.72 -2.71
N GLY A 67 -20.19 8.99 -1.78
CA GLY A 67 -21.53 8.40 -1.80
C GLY A 67 -21.63 6.96 -1.30
N VAL A 68 -20.53 6.37 -0.82
CA VAL A 68 -20.45 4.97 -0.36
C VAL A 68 -20.12 4.85 1.13
N SER A 69 -20.13 5.96 1.88
CA SER A 69 -19.73 6.00 3.28
C SER A 69 -20.69 5.25 4.23
N SER A 70 -21.95 5.07 3.82
CA SER A 70 -22.98 4.36 4.58
C SER A 70 -23.01 2.84 4.32
N LEU A 71 -22.24 2.35 3.36
CA LEU A 71 -22.23 0.96 3.00
C LEU A 71 -21.56 0.09 4.08
N LYS A 72 -22.18 -1.06 4.36
CA LYS A 72 -21.60 -2.09 5.19
C LYS A 72 -20.47 -2.79 4.43
N LYS A 73 -19.61 -3.50 5.17
CA LYS A 73 -18.46 -4.21 4.59
C LYS A 73 -18.82 -5.09 3.39
N GLN A 74 -19.90 -5.87 3.51
CA GLN A 74 -20.36 -6.77 2.45
C GLN A 74 -20.79 -6.04 1.18
N GLU A 75 -21.25 -4.82 1.31
CA GLU A 75 -21.67 -3.97 0.18
C GLU A 75 -20.50 -3.15 -0.35
N LEU A 76 -19.60 -2.72 0.54
CA LEU A 76 -18.45 -1.88 0.20
C LEU A 76 -17.38 -2.66 -0.59
N VAL A 77 -17.09 -3.90 -0.22
CA VAL A 77 -16.04 -4.72 -0.86
C VAL A 77 -16.27 -4.88 -2.37
N PRO A 78 -17.45 -5.25 -2.88
CA PRO A 78 -17.68 -5.34 -4.32
C PRO A 78 -17.52 -3.99 -5.03
N VAL A 79 -17.96 -2.91 -4.40
CA VAL A 79 -17.83 -1.55 -4.97
C VAL A 79 -16.36 -1.13 -5.06
N LEU A 80 -15.58 -1.40 -4.04
CA LEU A 80 -14.13 -1.13 -4.05
C LEU A 80 -13.41 -1.98 -5.09
N ALA A 81 -13.74 -3.25 -5.19
CA ALA A 81 -13.14 -4.16 -6.18
C ALA A 81 -13.39 -3.66 -7.61
N GLU A 82 -14.62 -3.32 -7.94
CA GLU A 82 -15.00 -2.78 -9.24
C GLU A 82 -14.27 -1.46 -9.54
N ALA A 83 -14.24 -0.55 -8.56
CA ALA A 83 -13.56 0.74 -8.71
C ALA A 83 -12.04 0.59 -8.89
N LEU A 84 -11.40 -0.33 -8.19
CA LEU A 84 -9.98 -0.63 -8.34
C LEU A 84 -9.67 -1.15 -9.74
N LEU A 85 -10.45 -2.12 -10.23
CA LEU A 85 -10.25 -2.68 -11.56
C LEU A 85 -10.50 -1.65 -12.66
N LEU A 86 -11.51 -0.81 -12.51
CA LEU A 86 -11.84 0.23 -13.48
C LEU A 86 -10.76 1.31 -13.56
N ARG A 87 -10.17 1.68 -12.43
CA ARG A 87 -9.17 2.77 -12.33
C ARG A 87 -7.74 2.31 -12.55
N ALA A 88 -7.46 1.02 -12.39
CA ALA A 88 -6.10 0.49 -12.47
C ALA A 88 -5.36 0.87 -13.77
N PRO A 89 -5.92 0.77 -14.97
CA PRO A 89 -5.21 1.15 -16.20
C PRO A 89 -4.75 2.61 -16.22
N ALA A 90 -5.56 3.53 -15.73
CA ALA A 90 -5.21 4.94 -15.65
C ALA A 90 -4.09 5.20 -14.61
N LEU A 91 -4.16 4.51 -13.48
CA LEU A 91 -3.16 4.63 -12.43
C LEU A 91 -1.82 3.96 -12.81
N PHE A 92 -1.83 2.90 -13.60
CA PHE A 92 -0.60 2.29 -14.13
C PHE A 92 0.22 3.25 -14.98
N GLN A 93 -0.42 4.21 -15.64
CA GLN A 93 0.28 5.25 -16.40
C GLN A 93 1.04 6.23 -15.51
N LEU A 94 0.71 6.31 -14.24
CA LEU A 94 1.34 7.19 -13.25
C LEU A 94 2.48 6.52 -12.47
N LEU A 95 2.72 5.23 -12.69
CA LEU A 95 3.83 4.51 -12.06
C LEU A 95 5.17 5.12 -12.47
N ASP A 96 6.06 5.27 -11.50
CA ASP A 96 7.46 5.51 -11.80
C ASP A 96 8.17 4.20 -12.25
N LEU A 97 9.37 4.33 -12.73
CA LEU A 97 10.13 3.19 -13.24
C LEU A 97 10.41 2.14 -12.15
N VAL A 98 10.65 2.58 -10.92
CA VAL A 98 10.95 1.69 -9.79
C VAL A 98 9.72 0.88 -9.39
N GLN A 99 8.56 1.53 -9.29
CA GLN A 99 7.28 0.88 -9.02
C GLN A 99 6.91 -0.11 -10.14
N TYR A 100 7.08 0.29 -11.37
CA TYR A 100 6.85 -0.55 -12.54
C TYR A 100 7.71 -1.82 -12.54
N GLN A 101 9.00 -1.66 -12.31
CA GLN A 101 9.93 -2.79 -12.25
C GLN A 101 9.63 -3.73 -11.09
N TRP A 102 9.26 -3.18 -9.94
CA TRP A 102 8.86 -3.96 -8.78
C TRP A 102 7.60 -4.80 -9.06
N LEU A 103 6.57 -4.20 -9.65
CA LEU A 103 5.35 -4.91 -10.04
C LEU A 103 5.65 -6.02 -11.05
N LYS A 104 6.45 -5.72 -12.05
CA LYS A 104 6.86 -6.71 -13.08
C LYS A 104 7.60 -7.89 -12.47
N LYS A 105 8.55 -7.63 -11.58
CA LYS A 105 9.30 -8.67 -10.84
C LYS A 105 8.38 -9.50 -9.95
N THR A 106 7.47 -8.86 -9.23
CA THR A 106 6.51 -9.52 -8.34
C THR A 106 5.55 -10.41 -9.10
N ILE A 107 5.03 -9.96 -10.22
CA ILE A 107 4.16 -10.76 -11.10
C ILE A 107 4.90 -11.95 -11.67
N ALA A 108 6.14 -11.79 -12.11
CA ALA A 108 6.99 -12.89 -12.58
C ALA A 108 7.25 -13.95 -11.49
N ALA A 109 7.22 -13.55 -10.23
CA ALA A 109 7.32 -14.45 -9.06
C ALA A 109 5.96 -15.02 -8.59
N GLY A 110 4.93 -15.00 -9.43
CA GLY A 110 3.60 -15.51 -9.12
C GLY A 110 2.70 -14.52 -8.36
N GLY A 111 3.02 -13.24 -8.38
CA GLY A 111 2.28 -12.19 -7.69
C GLY A 111 2.56 -12.12 -6.18
N LEU A 112 3.60 -12.78 -5.70
CA LEU A 112 3.99 -12.87 -4.31
C LEU A 112 5.38 -12.25 -4.11
N HIS A 113 5.51 -11.43 -3.08
CA HIS A 113 6.77 -10.86 -2.64
C HIS A 113 6.97 -11.10 -1.15
N VAL A 114 7.93 -11.94 -0.80
CA VAL A 114 8.30 -12.17 0.61
C VAL A 114 9.00 -10.93 1.14
N VAL A 115 8.48 -10.38 2.24
CA VAL A 115 8.98 -9.12 2.79
C VAL A 115 10.35 -9.31 3.43
N GLY A 116 11.31 -8.52 2.95
CA GLY A 116 12.62 -8.32 3.56
C GLY A 116 12.73 -6.95 4.22
N GLU A 117 13.73 -6.76 5.07
CA GLU A 117 13.90 -5.52 5.83
C GLU A 117 14.23 -4.29 4.95
N GLU A 118 14.75 -4.49 3.74
CA GLU A 118 15.30 -3.42 2.90
C GLU A 118 14.32 -2.79 1.89
N GLU A 119 13.16 -3.40 1.61
CA GLU A 119 12.25 -2.99 0.54
C GLU A 119 10.92 -2.39 1.02
N GLU A 120 10.81 -2.09 2.30
CA GLU A 120 9.57 -1.70 2.97
C GLU A 120 8.85 -0.47 2.38
N PRO A 121 9.52 0.61 1.95
CA PRO A 121 8.81 1.82 1.52
C PRO A 121 8.00 1.66 0.24
N LEU A 122 8.48 0.87 -0.71
CA LEU A 122 7.90 0.79 -2.05
C LEU A 122 6.54 0.11 -2.09
N TRP A 123 6.42 -1.06 -1.49
CA TRP A 123 5.15 -1.78 -1.47
C TRP A 123 4.09 -1.11 -0.58
N ARG A 124 4.50 -0.30 0.41
CA ARG A 124 3.57 0.48 1.23
C ARG A 124 2.83 1.53 0.42
N GLU A 125 3.48 2.20 -0.50
CA GLU A 125 2.84 3.13 -1.43
C GLU A 125 1.80 2.43 -2.30
N LEU A 126 2.12 1.26 -2.81
CA LEU A 126 1.20 0.45 -3.61
C LEU A 126 0.03 -0.12 -2.80
N GLU A 127 0.24 -0.41 -1.51
CA GLU A 127 -0.81 -0.81 -0.58
C GLU A 127 -1.84 0.32 -0.36
N THR A 128 -1.40 1.57 -0.28
CA THR A 128 -2.30 2.72 -0.07
C THR A 128 -3.28 2.94 -1.22
N VAL A 129 -2.94 2.52 -2.41
CA VAL A 129 -3.81 2.60 -3.59
C VAL A 129 -4.56 1.29 -3.89
N GLY A 130 -4.40 0.28 -3.05
CA GLY A 130 -5.14 -0.98 -3.12
C GLY A 130 -4.66 -1.97 -4.17
N TRP A 131 -3.40 -1.88 -4.59
CA TRP A 131 -2.84 -2.82 -5.58
C TRP A 131 -2.14 -4.01 -4.95
N VAL A 132 -1.59 -3.84 -3.76
CA VAL A 132 -0.99 -4.92 -3.00
C VAL A 132 -1.63 -5.05 -1.63
N PHE A 133 -1.60 -6.26 -1.10
CA PHE A 133 -2.19 -6.64 0.17
C PHE A 133 -1.18 -7.47 0.97
N ARG A 134 -1.37 -7.49 2.28
CA ARG A 134 -0.51 -8.26 3.20
C ARG A 134 -1.14 -9.60 3.55
N GLY A 135 -0.30 -10.60 3.73
CA GLY A 135 -0.72 -11.90 4.24
C GLY A 135 0.46 -12.73 4.68
N THR A 136 0.18 -13.77 5.44
CA THR A 136 1.17 -14.78 5.81
C THR A 136 0.96 -16.01 4.96
N PHE A 137 1.98 -16.35 4.19
CA PHE A 137 2.04 -17.50 3.31
C PHE A 137 3.02 -18.54 3.87
N PRO A 138 3.11 -19.76 3.31
CA PRO A 138 4.09 -20.75 3.77
C PRO A 138 5.53 -20.24 3.82
N ALA A 139 5.89 -19.32 2.92
CA ALA A 139 7.22 -18.68 2.90
C ALA A 139 7.41 -17.57 3.93
N GLY A 140 6.37 -17.17 4.65
CA GLY A 140 6.39 -16.10 5.66
C GLY A 140 5.52 -14.91 5.31
N LYS A 141 5.80 -13.77 5.93
CA LYS A 141 5.12 -12.50 5.68
C LYS A 141 5.33 -12.08 4.22
N THR A 142 4.23 -11.94 3.50
CA THR A 142 4.26 -11.74 2.05
C THR A 142 3.30 -10.63 1.65
N VAL A 143 3.75 -9.76 0.77
CA VAL A 143 2.90 -8.81 0.05
C VAL A 143 2.50 -9.44 -1.27
N PHE A 144 1.24 -9.39 -1.62
CA PHE A 144 0.75 -10.02 -2.84
C PHE A 144 -0.09 -9.07 -3.68
N LEU A 145 -0.02 -9.27 -4.98
CA LEU A 145 -0.87 -8.62 -5.96
C LEU A 145 -2.01 -9.56 -6.33
N PRO A 146 -3.29 -9.20 -6.10
CA PRO A 146 -4.42 -10.02 -6.51
C PRO A 146 -4.36 -10.36 -8.00
N GLN A 147 -4.85 -11.55 -8.35
CA GLN A 147 -4.73 -12.08 -9.71
C GLN A 147 -5.33 -11.15 -10.76
N GLU A 148 -6.50 -10.59 -10.49
CA GLU A 148 -7.22 -9.70 -11.41
C GLU A 148 -6.41 -8.43 -11.72
N LEU A 149 -5.74 -7.86 -10.71
CA LEU A 149 -4.85 -6.71 -10.89
C LEU A 149 -3.57 -7.08 -11.64
N ALA A 150 -3.00 -8.25 -11.36
CA ALA A 150 -1.84 -8.76 -12.07
C ALA A 150 -2.14 -8.96 -13.57
N GLU A 151 -3.28 -9.54 -13.90
CA GLU A 151 -3.73 -9.75 -15.29
C GLU A 151 -3.95 -8.43 -16.01
N LEU A 152 -4.54 -7.43 -15.35
CA LEU A 152 -4.69 -6.08 -15.92
C LEU A 152 -3.33 -5.41 -16.18
N PHE A 153 -2.41 -5.54 -15.23
CA PHE A 153 -1.07 -4.98 -15.38
C PHE A 153 -0.30 -5.66 -16.53
N GLU A 154 -0.35 -6.98 -16.64
CA GLU A 154 0.30 -7.72 -17.73
C GLU A 154 -0.27 -7.31 -19.10
N ARG A 155 -1.58 -7.16 -19.21
CA ARG A 155 -2.23 -6.69 -20.43
C ARG A 155 -1.81 -5.27 -20.79
N PHE A 156 -1.78 -4.39 -19.81
CA PHE A 156 -1.31 -3.02 -19.96
C PHE A 156 0.17 -2.96 -20.36
N ASP A 157 1.02 -3.81 -19.79
CA ASP A 157 2.44 -3.93 -20.13
C ASP A 157 2.65 -4.36 -21.59
N GLN A 158 1.87 -5.32 -22.06
CA GLN A 158 1.93 -5.78 -23.46
C GLN A 158 1.47 -4.70 -24.46
N GLU A 159 0.50 -3.86 -24.08
CA GLU A 159 -0.10 -2.87 -24.97
C GLU A 159 0.66 -1.53 -25.05
N GLY A 160 1.57 -1.21 -24.15
CA GLY A 160 2.27 0.06 -24.28
C GLY A 160 3.06 0.61 -23.11
N LEU A 161 3.31 -0.16 -22.08
CA LEU A 161 4.03 0.33 -20.89
C LEU A 161 5.49 0.70 -21.16
N GLY A 162 6.11 0.16 -22.17
CA GLY A 162 7.43 0.59 -22.62
C GLY A 162 7.48 2.07 -22.97
N GLN A 163 6.39 2.64 -23.48
CA GLN A 163 6.27 4.09 -23.76
C GLN A 163 6.08 4.92 -22.47
N VAL A 164 5.41 4.38 -21.45
CA VAL A 164 5.19 5.06 -20.18
C VAL A 164 6.46 5.05 -19.34
N ALA A 165 7.15 3.93 -19.26
CA ALA A 165 8.45 3.83 -18.61
C ALA A 165 9.47 4.80 -19.22
N ALA A 166 9.50 4.93 -20.55
CA ALA A 166 10.33 5.89 -21.24
C ALA A 166 9.95 7.35 -20.92
N ARG A 167 8.66 7.67 -20.79
CA ARG A 167 8.20 9.00 -20.34
C ARG A 167 8.61 9.28 -18.90
N ASN A 168 8.45 8.32 -18.00
CA ASN A 168 8.82 8.48 -16.61
C ASN A 168 10.34 8.63 -16.44
N GLU A 169 11.14 7.91 -17.21
CA GLU A 169 12.58 8.12 -17.27
C GLU A 169 12.94 9.53 -17.79
N GLN A 170 12.24 10.01 -18.81
CA GLN A 170 12.41 11.35 -19.37
C GLN A 170 11.99 12.44 -18.36
N TRP A 171 10.91 12.26 -17.61
CA TRP A 171 10.50 13.14 -16.53
C TRP A 171 11.51 13.15 -15.37
N THR A 172 12.02 12.01 -14.95
CA THR A 172 13.05 11.91 -13.91
C THR A 172 14.34 12.63 -14.33
N ARG A 173 14.74 12.49 -15.58
CA ARG A 173 15.90 13.20 -16.13
C ARG A 173 15.67 14.72 -16.21
N LEU A 174 14.47 15.16 -16.59
CA LEU A 174 14.12 16.59 -16.63
C LEU A 174 14.06 17.21 -15.24
N THR A 175 13.47 16.54 -14.27
CA THR A 175 13.41 17.02 -12.88
C THR A 175 14.77 17.01 -12.21
N THR A 176 15.61 16.03 -12.46
CA THR A 176 16.98 15.97 -11.95
C THR A 176 17.86 17.05 -12.58
N GLY A 177 17.65 17.32 -13.88
CA GLY A 177 18.32 18.40 -14.60
C GLY A 177 17.95 19.79 -14.09
N LEU A 178 16.67 20.01 -13.74
CA LEU A 178 16.19 21.28 -13.15
C LEU A 178 16.70 21.52 -11.74
N LEU A 179 16.91 20.49 -10.95
CA LEU A 179 17.48 20.60 -9.59
C LEU A 179 18.97 20.97 -9.57
N HIS A 180 19.68 20.80 -10.69
CA HIS A 180 21.08 21.22 -10.83
C HIS A 180 21.27 22.68 -11.26
N TYR A 181 20.19 23.38 -11.64
CA TYR A 181 20.22 24.79 -12.04
C TYR A 181 19.76 25.76 -10.94
N TYR A 182 19.43 25.28 -9.75
CA TYR A 182 19.10 26.07 -8.56
C TYR A 182 20.01 25.70 -7.40
#